data_6b7aaef4b7e33738f1ab27dbea03f6f2
#
_entry.id   6b7aaef4b7e33738f1ab27dbea03f6f2
#
_cell.length_a   1.000
_cell.length_b   1.000
_cell.length_c   1.000
_cell.angle_alpha   90.00
_cell.angle_beta   90.00
_cell.angle_gamma   90.00
#
_symmetry.space_group_name_H-M   'P 1'
#
loop_
_entity.id
_entity.type
_entity.pdbx_description
1 polymer ?
#
loop_
_entity_poly.entity_id
_entity_poly.type
_entity_poly.pdbx_seq_one_letter_code
_entity_poly.pdbx_strand_id
1 'polypeptide(L)'
;ENRFIMDAWNVLESGKNWGEADGELCEQLDFINSYVMHIQNLEKGKELVPTDELTKCVYIPLGVGVAVSPWNFPLSLFGGMIVSAVVTGNTICCKPSSDAPIVAYKFVELCQKAGIPADVVSYIPGSGSEIGDFIVEHPLTRFVNFTGSKAAGCRINEHAAKIADGQRWIKRVVAEMGGKNAIIVDSTADIKKAANG
;
A
#
# COMPACT_ATOMS: atom_id res chain seq x y z
N GLU A 1 -9.10 10.17 -17.32
CA GLU A 1 -8.46 11.06 -18.32
C GLU A 1 -6.97 10.69 -18.55
N ASN A 2 -6.24 10.25 -17.53
CA ASN A 2 -4.80 9.96 -17.61
C ASN A 2 -4.47 8.48 -17.85
N ARG A 3 -5.44 7.62 -18.20
CA ARG A 3 -5.28 6.17 -18.33
C ARG A 3 -4.08 5.80 -19.20
N PHE A 4 -4.11 6.17 -20.47
CA PHE A 4 -3.06 5.81 -21.41
C PHE A 4 -1.69 6.42 -21.10
N ILE A 5 -1.65 7.56 -20.40
CA ILE A 5 -0.39 8.18 -19.96
C ILE A 5 0.23 7.33 -18.84
N MET A 6 -0.58 6.87 -17.89
CA MET A 6 -0.09 6.01 -16.81
C MET A 6 0.34 4.64 -17.32
N ASP A 7 -0.43 4.06 -18.26
CA ASP A 7 -0.06 2.81 -18.92
C ASP A 7 1.28 2.94 -19.65
N ALA A 8 1.46 4.05 -20.41
CA ALA A 8 2.71 4.29 -21.13
C ALA A 8 3.92 4.39 -20.18
N TRP A 9 3.78 5.10 -19.05
CA TRP A 9 4.84 5.15 -18.05
C TRP A 9 5.14 3.77 -17.45
N ASN A 10 4.10 2.99 -17.17
CA ASN A 10 4.26 1.64 -16.62
C ASN A 10 4.95 0.71 -17.63
N VAL A 11 4.56 0.76 -18.91
CA VAL A 11 5.24 0.00 -19.99
C VAL A 11 6.72 0.39 -20.10
N LEU A 12 7.02 1.69 -20.12
CA LEU A 12 8.39 2.18 -20.30
C LEU A 12 9.31 1.89 -19.11
N GLU A 13 8.80 1.96 -17.90
CA GLU A 13 9.61 1.80 -16.69
C GLU A 13 9.70 0.33 -16.24
N SER A 14 8.58 -0.40 -16.23
CA SER A 14 8.54 -1.78 -15.71
C SER A 14 8.71 -2.86 -16.79
N GLY A 15 8.67 -2.48 -18.08
CA GLY A 15 8.77 -3.43 -19.19
C GLY A 15 7.53 -4.29 -19.41
N LYS A 16 6.38 -3.94 -18.83
CA LYS A 16 5.11 -4.62 -19.02
C LYS A 16 4.59 -4.43 -20.45
N ASN A 17 3.81 -5.39 -20.95
CA ASN A 17 3.02 -5.16 -22.15
C ASN A 17 1.81 -4.27 -21.84
N TRP A 18 1.15 -3.74 -22.87
CA TRP A 18 0.01 -2.82 -22.68
C TRP A 18 -1.16 -3.43 -21.91
N GLY A 19 -1.45 -4.71 -22.13
CA GLY A 19 -2.54 -5.39 -21.42
C GLY A 19 -2.26 -5.54 -19.93
N GLU A 20 -1.02 -5.84 -19.55
CA GLU A 20 -0.59 -5.94 -18.16
C GLU A 20 -0.56 -4.56 -17.47
N ALA A 21 -0.09 -3.52 -18.19
CA ALA A 21 -0.08 -2.16 -17.65
C ALA A 21 -1.50 -1.64 -17.38
N ASP A 22 -2.40 -1.84 -18.34
CA ASP A 22 -3.82 -1.47 -18.20
C ASP A 22 -4.54 -2.30 -17.11
N GLY A 23 -4.20 -3.58 -16.99
CA GLY A 23 -4.69 -4.43 -15.91
C GLY A 23 -4.28 -3.91 -14.53
N GLU A 24 -3.03 -3.49 -14.38
CA GLU A 24 -2.54 -2.89 -13.12
C GLU A 24 -3.23 -1.55 -12.81
N LEU A 25 -3.48 -0.73 -13.83
CA LEU A 25 -4.25 0.50 -13.64
C LEU A 25 -5.68 0.21 -13.19
N CYS A 26 -6.33 -0.79 -13.78
CA CYS A 26 -7.67 -1.22 -13.35
C CYS A 26 -7.66 -1.69 -11.89
N GLU A 27 -6.67 -2.48 -11.49
CA GLU A 27 -6.49 -2.90 -10.09
C GLU A 27 -6.32 -1.70 -9.16
N GLN A 28 -5.56 -0.69 -9.56
CA GLN A 28 -5.42 0.56 -8.78
C GLN A 28 -6.78 1.26 -8.59
N LEU A 29 -7.62 1.30 -9.62
CA LEU A 29 -8.96 1.90 -9.51
C LEU A 29 -9.87 1.07 -8.60
N ASP A 30 -9.75 -0.25 -8.63
CA ASP A 30 -10.48 -1.15 -7.74
C ASP A 30 -10.06 -0.95 -6.28
N PHE A 31 -8.77 -0.76 -5.99
CA PHE A 31 -8.31 -0.40 -4.64
C PHE A 31 -8.93 0.92 -4.17
N ILE A 32 -8.94 1.97 -5.01
CA ILE A 32 -9.55 3.26 -4.67
C ILE A 32 -11.02 3.06 -4.31
N ASN A 33 -11.79 2.42 -5.17
CA ASN A 33 -13.23 2.22 -4.96
C ASN A 33 -13.51 1.35 -3.73
N SER A 34 -12.78 0.26 -3.57
CA SER A 34 -12.94 -0.68 -2.46
C SER A 34 -12.65 -0.02 -1.11
N TYR A 35 -11.54 0.73 -1.00
CA TYR A 35 -11.18 1.36 0.27
C TYR A 35 -12.11 2.51 0.64
N VAL A 36 -12.60 3.29 -0.33
CA VAL A 36 -13.65 4.30 -0.07
C VAL A 36 -14.94 3.64 0.43
N MET A 37 -15.37 2.54 -0.17
CA MET A 37 -16.53 1.78 0.31
C MET A 37 -16.30 1.24 1.73
N HIS A 38 -15.12 0.71 2.02
CA HIS A 38 -14.80 0.15 3.33
C HIS A 38 -14.77 1.22 4.42
N ILE A 39 -14.19 2.41 4.16
CA ILE A 39 -14.16 3.47 5.17
C ILE A 39 -15.57 4.00 5.49
N GLN A 40 -16.44 4.11 4.50
CA GLN A 40 -17.84 4.48 4.71
C GLN A 40 -18.57 3.50 5.64
N ASN A 41 -18.21 2.22 5.60
CA ASN A 41 -18.74 1.23 6.53
C ASN A 41 -18.14 1.35 7.94
N LEU A 42 -16.83 1.65 8.03
CA LEU A 42 -16.16 1.85 9.31
C LEU A 42 -16.65 3.12 10.04
N GLU A 43 -17.01 4.19 9.30
CA GLU A 43 -17.56 5.42 9.88
C GLU A 43 -18.85 5.20 10.66
N LYS A 44 -19.64 4.20 10.30
CA LYS A 44 -20.84 3.82 11.04
C LYS A 44 -20.54 3.34 12.47
N GLY A 45 -19.29 3.00 12.74
CA GLY A 45 -18.85 2.40 14.01
C GLY A 45 -19.34 0.96 14.16
N LYS A 46 -19.24 0.44 15.37
CA LYS A 46 -19.80 -0.87 15.72
C LYS A 46 -21.07 -0.71 16.50
N GLU A 47 -22.06 -1.52 16.21
CA GLU A 47 -23.21 -1.70 17.08
C GLU A 47 -22.72 -2.31 18.41
N LEU A 48 -23.08 -1.68 19.51
CA LEU A 48 -22.69 -2.11 20.84
C LEU A 48 -23.92 -2.62 21.59
N VAL A 49 -23.68 -3.56 22.51
CA VAL A 49 -24.76 -4.03 23.39
C VAL A 49 -25.25 -2.86 24.22
N PRO A 50 -26.56 -2.58 24.27
CA PRO A 50 -27.12 -1.51 25.06
C PRO A 50 -26.73 -1.64 26.54
N THR A 51 -26.32 -0.53 27.15
CA THR A 51 -26.02 -0.41 28.57
C THR A 51 -26.75 0.82 29.11
N ASP A 52 -26.72 1.04 30.43
CA ASP A 52 -27.27 2.26 31.06
C ASP A 52 -26.44 3.51 30.72
N GLU A 53 -25.25 3.33 30.13
CA GLU A 53 -24.35 4.40 29.72
C GLU A 53 -24.36 4.58 28.18
N LEU A 54 -24.14 5.84 27.75
CA LEU A 54 -23.96 6.14 26.33
C LEU A 54 -22.56 5.70 25.87
N THR A 55 -22.46 4.53 25.27
CA THR A 55 -21.22 3.97 24.76
C THR A 55 -21.17 4.07 23.23
N LYS A 56 -20.03 4.49 22.67
CA LYS A 56 -19.81 4.59 21.22
C LYS A 56 -18.44 4.05 20.83
N CYS A 57 -18.39 3.18 19.83
CA CYS A 57 -17.14 2.74 19.22
C CYS A 57 -16.85 3.58 17.98
N VAL A 58 -15.71 4.26 17.94
CA VAL A 58 -15.27 5.08 16.81
C VAL A 58 -13.89 4.67 16.35
N TYR A 59 -13.64 4.81 15.04
CA TYR A 59 -12.32 4.61 14.46
C TYR A 59 -11.63 5.97 14.30
N ILE A 60 -10.37 6.06 14.67
CA ILE A 60 -9.55 7.26 14.57
C ILE A 60 -8.29 6.98 13.74
N PRO A 61 -7.74 7.97 13.02
CA PRO A 61 -6.46 7.83 12.32
C PRO A 61 -5.33 7.43 13.26
N LEU A 62 -4.37 6.66 12.75
CA LEU A 62 -3.17 6.30 13.50
C LEU A 62 -2.16 7.45 13.55
N GLY A 63 -2.01 8.19 12.46
CA GLY A 63 -1.04 9.27 12.29
C GLY A 63 -0.14 9.07 11.07
N VAL A 64 1.17 9.18 11.22
CA VAL A 64 2.13 9.07 10.11
C VAL A 64 2.40 7.60 9.77
N GLY A 65 2.16 7.22 8.52
CA GLY A 65 2.50 5.92 7.96
C GLY A 65 3.72 5.96 7.05
N VAL A 66 4.27 4.79 6.77
CA VAL A 66 5.30 4.55 5.75
C VAL A 66 4.78 3.49 4.79
N ALA A 67 4.85 3.76 3.49
CA ALA A 67 4.62 2.78 2.43
C ALA A 67 5.94 2.45 1.74
N VAL A 68 6.23 1.15 1.58
CA VAL A 68 7.39 0.67 0.83
C VAL A 68 6.90 -0.34 -0.20
N SER A 69 6.97 0.01 -1.47
CA SER A 69 6.40 -0.75 -2.58
C SER A 69 7.45 -1.51 -3.40
N PRO A 70 7.05 -2.60 -4.07
CA PRO A 70 7.92 -3.36 -4.95
C PRO A 70 8.03 -2.70 -6.33
N TRP A 71 8.90 -3.27 -7.18
CA TRP A 71 9.12 -2.81 -8.55
C TRP A 71 8.14 -3.42 -9.57
N ASN A 72 7.59 -4.59 -9.30
CA ASN A 72 6.79 -5.37 -10.25
C ASN A 72 5.34 -4.92 -10.40
N PHE A 73 4.79 -4.21 -9.39
CA PHE A 73 3.49 -3.53 -9.42
C PHE A 73 3.65 -2.10 -8.88
N PRO A 74 4.38 -1.24 -9.61
CA PRO A 74 4.79 0.07 -9.11
C PRO A 74 3.65 1.08 -9.04
N LEU A 75 2.52 0.81 -9.71
CA LEU A 75 1.32 1.64 -9.68
C LEU A 75 0.31 1.13 -8.67
N SER A 76 -0.17 -0.10 -8.81
CA SER A 76 -1.30 -0.59 -8.01
C SER A 76 -0.94 -0.83 -6.56
N LEU A 77 0.19 -1.50 -6.26
CA LEU A 77 0.59 -1.74 -4.88
C LEU A 77 1.05 -0.45 -4.18
N PHE A 78 1.79 0.40 -4.90
CA PHE A 78 2.17 1.70 -4.36
C PHE A 78 0.94 2.56 -4.07
N GLY A 79 0.06 2.72 -5.04
CA GLY A 79 -1.14 3.53 -4.89
C GLY A 79 -2.14 2.94 -3.89
N GLY A 80 -2.29 1.61 -3.83
CA GLY A 80 -3.13 0.94 -2.86
C GLY A 80 -2.72 1.24 -1.41
N MET A 81 -1.40 1.21 -1.11
CA MET A 81 -0.88 1.58 0.21
C MET A 81 -1.16 3.06 0.55
N ILE A 82 -1.03 3.95 -0.43
CA ILE A 82 -1.34 5.38 -0.25
C ILE A 82 -2.82 5.57 0.04
N VAL A 83 -3.67 5.02 -0.82
CA VAL A 83 -5.13 5.21 -0.69
C VAL A 83 -5.65 4.66 0.62
N SER A 84 -5.21 3.48 1.04
CA SER A 84 -5.61 2.89 2.33
C SER A 84 -5.27 3.78 3.53
N ALA A 85 -4.13 4.46 3.48
CA ALA A 85 -3.72 5.41 4.52
C ALA A 85 -4.54 6.71 4.48
N VAL A 86 -4.69 7.30 3.29
CA VAL A 86 -5.32 8.60 3.11
C VAL A 86 -6.82 8.56 3.40
N VAL A 87 -7.55 7.55 2.91
CA VAL A 87 -8.99 7.42 3.16
C VAL A 87 -9.33 7.22 4.64
N THR A 88 -8.38 6.71 5.41
CA THR A 88 -8.51 6.53 6.88
C THR A 88 -7.97 7.72 7.69
N GLY A 89 -7.68 8.85 7.02
CA GLY A 89 -7.27 10.11 7.66
C GLY A 89 -5.82 10.17 8.12
N ASN A 90 -4.95 9.30 7.58
CA ASN A 90 -3.53 9.30 7.91
C ASN A 90 -2.71 10.09 6.89
N THR A 91 -1.52 10.52 7.29
CA THR A 91 -0.47 10.95 6.36
C THR A 91 0.49 9.82 6.07
N ILE A 92 1.15 9.85 4.91
CA ILE A 92 2.01 8.75 4.51
C ILE A 92 3.27 9.19 3.78
N CYS A 93 4.41 8.65 4.21
CA CYS A 93 5.70 8.74 3.54
C CYS A 93 5.86 7.56 2.60
N CYS A 94 6.00 7.79 1.31
CA CYS A 94 5.97 6.75 0.30
C CYS A 94 7.35 6.57 -0.33
N LYS A 95 7.96 5.40 -0.08
CA LYS A 95 9.21 4.98 -0.68
C LYS A 95 8.94 3.95 -1.78
N PRO A 96 8.99 4.34 -3.06
CA PRO A 96 8.89 3.39 -4.16
C PRO A 96 10.14 2.50 -4.24
N SER A 97 10.07 1.42 -5.02
CA SER A 97 11.28 0.72 -5.44
C SER A 97 12.21 1.67 -6.19
N SER A 98 13.53 1.50 -6.01
CA SER A 98 14.53 2.25 -6.79
C SER A 98 14.51 1.88 -8.28
N ASP A 99 13.97 0.71 -8.63
CA ASP A 99 13.89 0.21 -10.00
C ASP A 99 12.66 0.72 -10.76
N ALA A 100 11.66 1.30 -10.06
CA ALA A 100 10.43 1.82 -10.66
C ALA A 100 9.91 3.07 -9.92
N PRO A 101 10.69 4.16 -9.88
CA PRO A 101 10.30 5.38 -9.16
C PRO A 101 9.36 6.29 -9.94
N ILE A 102 9.38 6.29 -11.27
CA ILE A 102 8.70 7.31 -12.08
C ILE A 102 7.18 7.10 -12.09
N VAL A 103 6.71 5.88 -12.32
CA VAL A 103 5.27 5.55 -12.28
C VAL A 103 4.68 5.92 -10.92
N ALA A 104 5.39 5.59 -9.83
CA ALA A 104 5.01 5.96 -8.47
C ALA A 104 4.91 7.48 -8.30
N TYR A 105 5.89 8.24 -8.80
CA TYR A 105 5.86 9.69 -8.78
C TYR A 105 4.67 10.26 -9.57
N LYS A 106 4.39 9.72 -10.76
CA LYS A 106 3.23 10.13 -11.57
C LYS A 106 1.90 9.91 -10.86
N PHE A 107 1.78 8.84 -10.10
CA PHE A 107 0.59 8.63 -9.27
C PHE A 107 0.45 9.70 -8.18
N VAL A 108 1.54 10.08 -7.51
CA VAL A 108 1.52 11.17 -6.51
C VAL A 108 1.14 12.50 -7.14
N GLU A 109 1.65 12.82 -8.36
CA GLU A 109 1.20 14.01 -9.10
C GLU A 109 -0.32 13.98 -9.37
N LEU A 110 -0.89 12.81 -9.70
CA LEU A 110 -2.33 12.67 -9.89
C LEU A 110 -3.11 12.86 -8.59
N CYS A 111 -2.61 12.36 -7.47
CA CYS A 111 -3.20 12.59 -6.14
C CYS A 111 -3.28 14.09 -5.84
N GLN A 112 -2.20 14.83 -6.07
CA GLN A 112 -2.18 16.29 -5.87
C GLN A 112 -3.12 17.04 -6.82
N LYS A 113 -3.16 16.65 -8.09
CA LYS A 113 -4.12 17.21 -9.08
C LYS A 113 -5.57 16.91 -8.70
N ALA A 114 -5.83 15.79 -8.04
CA ALA A 114 -7.15 15.41 -7.52
C ALA A 114 -7.53 16.15 -6.22
N GLY A 115 -6.64 16.98 -5.68
CA GLY A 115 -6.90 17.81 -4.49
C GLY A 115 -6.39 17.22 -3.18
N ILE A 116 -5.62 16.13 -3.19
CA ILE A 116 -4.94 15.64 -1.97
C ILE A 116 -3.80 16.63 -1.64
N PRO A 117 -3.77 17.21 -0.42
CA PRO A 117 -2.72 18.13 -0.04
C PRO A 117 -1.33 17.49 -0.09
N ALA A 118 -0.31 18.25 -0.51
CA ALA A 118 1.03 17.75 -0.72
C ALA A 118 1.72 17.25 0.57
N ASP A 119 1.30 17.74 1.73
CA ASP A 119 1.78 17.35 3.05
C ASP A 119 1.12 16.05 3.58
N VAL A 120 0.07 15.55 2.91
CA VAL A 120 -0.58 14.27 3.25
C VAL A 120 0.16 13.09 2.63
N VAL A 121 0.67 13.23 1.41
CA VAL A 121 1.39 12.18 0.69
C VAL A 121 2.78 12.68 0.33
N SER A 122 3.79 12.22 1.06
CA SER A 122 5.19 12.58 0.85
C SER A 122 5.89 11.51 0.01
N TYR A 123 6.34 11.86 -1.19
CA TYR A 123 7.12 10.99 -2.05
C TYR A 123 8.60 11.05 -1.68
N ILE A 124 9.18 9.93 -1.27
CA ILE A 124 10.56 9.83 -0.77
C ILE A 124 11.31 8.76 -1.57
N PRO A 125 11.85 9.10 -2.75
CA PRO A 125 12.70 8.18 -3.50
C PRO A 125 14.05 8.02 -2.81
N GLY A 126 14.59 6.81 -2.87
CA GLY A 126 15.91 6.48 -2.31
C GLY A 126 16.08 4.99 -2.11
N SER A 127 17.33 4.56 -1.91
CA SER A 127 17.62 3.15 -1.67
C SER A 127 17.14 2.72 -0.28
N GLY A 128 16.74 1.45 -0.17
CA GLY A 128 16.34 0.89 1.13
C GLY A 128 17.47 0.89 2.16
N SER A 129 18.73 0.82 1.70
CA SER A 129 19.92 0.86 2.55
C SER A 129 20.25 2.23 3.12
N GLU A 130 19.81 3.31 2.44
CA GLU A 130 20.09 4.68 2.86
C GLU A 130 18.99 5.25 3.75
N ILE A 131 17.74 5.12 3.34
CA ILE A 131 16.62 5.77 4.02
C ILE A 131 15.65 4.80 4.68
N GLY A 132 15.70 3.49 4.33
CA GLY A 132 14.69 2.52 4.75
C GLY A 132 14.58 2.38 6.26
N ASP A 133 15.70 2.12 6.92
CA ASP A 133 15.71 1.94 8.38
C ASP A 133 15.33 3.23 9.10
N PHE A 134 15.83 4.38 8.63
CA PHE A 134 15.53 5.69 9.21
C PHE A 134 14.04 5.98 9.25
N ILE A 135 13.32 5.80 8.14
CA ILE A 135 11.88 6.09 8.09
C ILE A 135 11.06 5.09 8.91
N VAL A 136 11.52 3.84 8.99
CA VAL A 136 10.87 2.80 9.80
C VAL A 136 11.08 3.02 11.30
N GLU A 137 12.31 3.34 11.72
CA GLU A 137 12.66 3.57 13.12
C GLU A 137 12.18 4.92 13.67
N HIS A 138 11.86 5.89 12.80
CA HIS A 138 11.49 7.24 13.21
C HIS A 138 10.39 7.24 14.28
N PRO A 139 10.54 8.00 15.39
CA PRO A 139 9.59 7.96 16.53
C PRO A 139 8.17 8.38 16.17
N LEU A 140 7.96 9.17 15.12
CA LEU A 140 6.63 9.55 14.64
C LEU A 140 5.98 8.51 13.72
N THR A 141 6.70 7.52 13.22
CA THR A 141 6.13 6.45 12.40
C THR A 141 5.21 5.58 13.25
N ARG A 142 3.95 5.47 12.83
CA ARG A 142 2.89 4.72 13.50
C ARG A 142 2.66 3.35 12.91
N PHE A 143 2.77 3.25 11.58
CA PHE A 143 2.59 2.00 10.85
C PHE A 143 3.46 1.97 9.61
N VAL A 144 3.74 0.76 9.14
CA VAL A 144 4.46 0.50 7.89
C VAL A 144 3.64 -0.48 7.06
N ASN A 145 3.34 -0.09 5.83
CA ASN A 145 2.78 -0.95 4.80
C ASN A 145 3.90 -1.31 3.83
N PHE A 146 4.17 -2.59 3.69
CA PHE A 146 5.26 -3.11 2.89
C PHE A 146 4.79 -4.23 1.96
N THR A 147 5.23 -4.19 0.72
CA THR A 147 5.20 -5.35 -0.18
C THR A 147 6.57 -5.49 -0.85
N GLY A 148 7.13 -6.71 -0.83
CA GLY A 148 8.43 -6.98 -1.43
C GLY A 148 9.07 -8.29 -0.99
N SER A 149 10.40 -8.32 -0.95
CA SER A 149 11.14 -9.53 -0.59
C SER A 149 11.00 -9.90 0.89
N LYS A 150 11.04 -11.20 1.20
CA LYS A 150 11.06 -11.71 2.58
C LYS A 150 12.16 -11.07 3.41
N ALA A 151 13.36 -10.92 2.84
CA ALA A 151 14.49 -10.33 3.55
C ALA A 151 14.23 -8.88 3.99
N ALA A 152 13.65 -8.07 3.08
CA ALA A 152 13.28 -6.69 3.39
C ALA A 152 12.12 -6.62 4.39
N GLY A 153 11.09 -7.45 4.24
CA GLY A 153 9.95 -7.49 5.17
C GLY A 153 10.35 -7.88 6.58
N CYS A 154 11.20 -8.91 6.74
CA CYS A 154 11.73 -9.30 8.05
C CYS A 154 12.59 -8.18 8.68
N ARG A 155 13.45 -7.50 7.88
CA ARG A 155 14.23 -6.36 8.34
C ARG A 155 13.35 -5.21 8.80
N ILE A 156 12.35 -4.85 8.03
CA ILE A 156 11.38 -3.79 8.39
C ILE A 156 10.69 -4.14 9.72
N ASN A 157 10.24 -5.37 9.89
CA ASN A 157 9.57 -5.79 11.11
C ASN A 157 10.52 -5.73 12.33
N GLU A 158 11.78 -6.15 12.17
CA GLU A 158 12.80 -6.05 13.20
C GLU A 158 13.06 -4.58 13.60
N HIS A 159 13.25 -3.69 12.61
CA HIS A 159 13.51 -2.27 12.85
C HIS A 159 12.28 -1.55 13.44
N ALA A 160 11.08 -1.89 13.01
CA ALA A 160 9.84 -1.33 13.57
C ALA A 160 9.61 -1.74 15.03
N ALA A 161 10.12 -2.90 15.46
CA ALA A 161 9.99 -3.38 16.83
C ALA A 161 10.92 -2.64 17.84
N LYS A 162 11.94 -1.94 17.34
CA LYS A 162 12.81 -1.11 18.18
C LYS A 162 12.06 0.13 18.65
N ILE A 163 12.13 0.39 19.94
CA ILE A 163 11.53 1.58 20.53
C ILE A 163 12.54 2.72 20.49
N ALA A 164 12.21 3.77 19.74
CA ALA A 164 13.01 4.97 19.65
C ALA A 164 12.70 5.95 20.80
N ASP A 165 13.67 6.80 21.16
CA ASP A 165 13.48 7.84 22.15
C ASP A 165 12.33 8.78 21.74
N GLY A 166 11.42 9.04 22.66
CA GLY A 166 10.22 9.85 22.42
C GLY A 166 9.06 9.14 21.70
N GLN A 167 9.23 7.88 21.33
CA GLN A 167 8.15 7.07 20.75
C GLN A 167 7.08 6.76 21.83
N ARG A 168 5.82 7.03 21.50
CA ARG A 168 4.68 6.89 22.44
C ARG A 168 3.82 5.66 22.18
N TRP A 169 4.11 4.85 21.16
CA TRP A 169 3.27 3.73 20.72
C TRP A 169 4.11 2.61 20.10
N ILE A 170 3.55 1.43 20.06
CA ILE A 170 4.09 0.31 19.29
C ILE A 170 3.70 0.50 17.81
N LYS A 171 4.67 0.42 16.91
CA LYS A 171 4.43 0.51 15.46
C LYS A 171 3.73 -0.73 14.95
N ARG A 172 2.84 -0.57 13.98
CA ARG A 172 2.18 -1.67 13.29
C ARG A 172 2.89 -1.94 11.97
N VAL A 173 3.09 -3.20 11.63
CA VAL A 173 3.67 -3.60 10.34
C VAL A 173 2.69 -4.52 9.64
N VAL A 174 2.35 -4.16 8.41
CA VAL A 174 1.65 -5.00 7.45
C VAL A 174 2.63 -5.30 6.34
N ALA A 175 3.04 -6.56 6.23
CA ALA A 175 4.09 -6.97 5.30
C ALA A 175 3.58 -8.12 4.42
N GLU A 176 3.45 -7.85 3.13
CA GLU A 176 3.16 -8.83 2.10
C GLU A 176 4.45 -9.21 1.37
N MET A 177 4.73 -10.50 1.29
CA MET A 177 5.99 -11.03 0.78
C MET A 177 5.74 -12.14 -0.25
N GLY A 178 6.78 -12.85 -0.65
CA GLY A 178 6.66 -13.97 -1.56
C GLY A 178 5.93 -15.18 -0.95
N GLY A 179 5.29 -15.99 -1.80
CA GLY A 179 4.56 -17.19 -1.42
C GLY A 179 5.08 -18.45 -2.11
N LYS A 180 4.50 -19.58 -1.73
CA LYS A 180 4.71 -20.91 -2.31
C LYS A 180 3.36 -21.56 -2.60
N ASN A 181 2.58 -20.89 -3.45
CA ASN A 181 1.24 -21.35 -3.82
C ASN A 181 1.32 -22.61 -4.68
N ALA A 182 0.29 -23.45 -4.62
CA ALA A 182 0.17 -24.66 -5.40
C ALA A 182 -1.20 -24.72 -6.07
N ILE A 183 -1.24 -25.23 -7.29
CA ILE A 183 -2.45 -25.59 -7.99
C ILE A 183 -2.58 -27.12 -7.92
N ILE A 184 -3.68 -27.60 -7.37
CA ILE A 184 -3.99 -29.05 -7.29
C ILE A 184 -4.97 -29.36 -8.40
N VAL A 185 -4.52 -30.18 -9.37
CA VAL A 185 -5.35 -30.61 -10.51
C VAL A 185 -5.83 -32.03 -10.26
N ASP A 186 -7.11 -32.19 -9.99
CA ASP A 186 -7.75 -33.49 -9.81
C ASP A 186 -7.96 -34.21 -11.14
N SER A 187 -8.09 -35.55 -11.13
CA SER A 187 -8.29 -36.39 -12.31
C SER A 187 -9.58 -36.08 -13.08
N THR A 188 -10.54 -35.42 -12.47
CA THR A 188 -11.81 -34.99 -13.09
C THR A 188 -11.73 -33.60 -13.73
N ALA A 189 -10.61 -32.89 -13.56
CA ALA A 189 -10.44 -31.53 -14.08
C ALA A 189 -10.25 -31.52 -15.61
N ASP A 190 -10.65 -30.40 -16.23
CA ASP A 190 -10.29 -30.12 -17.62
C ASP A 190 -8.81 -29.71 -17.69
N ILE A 191 -7.97 -30.65 -18.16
CA ILE A 191 -6.52 -30.49 -18.22
C ILE A 191 -6.12 -29.27 -19.07
N LYS A 192 -6.86 -28.99 -20.16
CA LYS A 192 -6.54 -27.81 -21.03
C LYS A 192 -6.78 -26.51 -20.31
N LYS A 193 -7.88 -26.40 -19.55
CA LYS A 193 -8.14 -25.23 -18.71
C LYS A 193 -7.11 -25.09 -17.58
N ALA A 194 -6.77 -26.19 -16.92
CA ALA A 194 -5.78 -26.18 -15.85
C ALA A 194 -4.37 -25.80 -16.34
N ALA A 195 -4.02 -26.14 -17.58
CA ALA A 195 -2.72 -25.77 -18.16
C ALA A 195 -2.67 -24.30 -18.64
N ASN A 196 -3.83 -23.69 -18.90
CA ASN A 196 -3.91 -22.30 -19.39
C ASN A 196 -4.18 -21.30 -18.26
N GLY A 197 -4.54 -21.72 -17.06
CA GLY A 197 -4.79 -20.89 -15.87
C GLY A 197 -3.66 -20.98 -14.90
#